data_36366f0e9f3cc9dd090e2d75a54823ba
#
_entry.id   36366f0e9f3cc9dd090e2d75a54823ba
#
_cell.length_a   1.000
_cell.length_b   1.000
_cell.length_c   1.000
_cell.angle_alpha   90.00
_cell.angle_beta   90.00
_cell.angle_gamma   90.00
#
_symmetry.space_group_name_H-M   'P 1'
#
loop_
_entity.id
_entity.type
_entity.pdbx_description
1 polymer ?
#
loop_
_entity_poly.entity_id
_entity_poly.type
_entity_poly.pdbx_seq_one_letter_code
_entity_poly.pdbx_strand_id
1 'polypeptide(L)'
;RQLGDRAVNQPSAVFQSFTIGQFLPHFSGEEGQLRRQALSMAINREEITETIFSGTRTPAADFTSPVIAGWSDSVPGSEVLDYDPEKAKELWAEADAISPWDGEFKIAYNSDGGHDAWVDAVSNSIKNTLGIEASGDPYPTFQDLRTKINDRSITTAARSGWQADYPGLYNFLGPLYATGAGSNDGDYSNPEFDDLIKAGISNPDADAQIEDFSKAQEVLFQDLPAIPLWYSNVTGGFSENVDNVTFGWNSVPLYYEITKAGE
;
A
#
# COMPACT_ATOMS: atom_id res chain seq x y z
N ARG A 1 -19.60 7.55 -18.38
CA ARG A 1 -20.13 7.33 -19.77
C ARG A 1 -20.60 8.62 -20.47
N GLN A 2 -21.01 9.65 -19.73
CA GLN A 2 -21.47 10.94 -20.33
C GLN A 2 -20.32 11.86 -20.76
N LEU A 3 -19.12 11.70 -20.19
CA LEU A 3 -17.98 12.59 -20.42
C LEU A 3 -17.06 12.11 -21.56
N GLY A 4 -17.08 10.81 -21.92
CA GLY A 4 -16.19 10.28 -22.94
C GLY A 4 -14.72 10.59 -22.61
N ASP A 5 -13.99 11.13 -23.59
CA ASP A 5 -12.56 11.49 -23.45
C ASP A 5 -12.29 12.64 -22.47
N ARG A 6 -13.34 13.27 -21.95
CA ARG A 6 -13.26 14.29 -20.91
C ARG A 6 -13.30 13.73 -19.48
N ALA A 7 -13.43 12.42 -19.34
CA ALA A 7 -13.34 11.76 -18.05
C ALA A 7 -11.87 11.58 -17.65
N VAL A 8 -11.57 11.87 -16.39
CA VAL A 8 -10.25 11.67 -15.80
C VAL A 8 -10.33 10.50 -14.83
N ASN A 9 -9.44 9.53 -15.00
CA ASN A 9 -9.24 8.41 -14.09
C ASN A 9 -7.79 7.93 -14.23
N GLN A 10 -6.91 8.38 -13.36
CA GLN A 10 -5.48 8.08 -13.44
C GLN A 10 -4.89 7.98 -12.04
N PRO A 11 -3.80 7.23 -11.81
CA PRO A 11 -3.14 7.14 -10.53
C PRO A 11 -2.76 8.51 -9.95
N SER A 12 -2.83 8.62 -8.64
CA SER A 12 -2.40 9.77 -7.85
C SER A 12 -1.31 9.37 -6.86
N ALA A 13 -0.68 10.34 -6.20
CA ALA A 13 0.34 10.10 -5.18
C ALA A 13 -0.28 9.66 -3.83
N VAL A 14 -1.24 8.75 -3.87
CA VAL A 14 -1.93 8.18 -2.69
C VAL A 14 -1.80 6.67 -2.71
N PHE A 15 -1.12 6.14 -1.72
CA PHE A 15 -0.82 4.72 -1.54
C PHE A 15 -1.66 4.15 -0.40
N GLN A 16 -2.32 3.02 -0.64
CA GLN A 16 -3.11 2.29 0.34
C GLN A 16 -2.45 0.95 0.66
N SER A 17 -2.38 0.63 1.94
CA SER A 17 -1.86 -0.62 2.47
C SER A 17 -2.58 -1.01 3.76
N PHE A 18 -2.22 -2.13 4.36
CA PHE A 18 -2.41 -2.36 5.78
C PHE A 18 -1.08 -2.77 6.42
N THR A 19 -0.83 -2.26 7.61
CA THR A 19 0.38 -2.52 8.39
C THR A 19 0.17 -3.74 9.27
N ILE A 20 1.17 -4.61 9.34
CA ILE A 20 1.21 -5.74 10.27
C ILE A 20 2.37 -5.50 11.25
N GLY A 21 2.06 -5.20 12.49
CA GLY A 21 3.08 -5.05 13.52
C GLY A 21 3.81 -6.37 13.77
N GLN A 22 5.13 -6.35 13.70
CA GLN A 22 5.94 -7.56 13.95
C GLN A 22 5.93 -7.98 15.43
N PHE A 23 5.37 -7.15 16.31
CA PHE A 23 5.10 -7.48 17.72
C PHE A 23 3.83 -8.32 17.92
N LEU A 24 3.00 -8.47 16.89
CA LEU A 24 1.80 -9.28 16.97
C LEU A 24 2.15 -10.78 16.99
N PRO A 25 1.36 -11.62 17.68
CA PRO A 25 1.53 -13.06 17.65
C PRO A 25 1.55 -13.59 16.21
N HIS A 26 2.42 -14.55 15.93
CA HIS A 26 2.63 -15.15 14.59
C HIS A 26 3.26 -14.25 13.52
N PHE A 27 3.61 -12.99 13.83
CA PHE A 27 4.14 -12.06 12.83
C PHE A 27 5.58 -11.60 13.06
N SER A 28 6.32 -12.27 13.94
CA SER A 28 7.76 -12.04 14.16
C SER A 28 8.64 -13.12 13.52
N GLY A 29 9.89 -12.78 13.24
CA GLY A 29 10.89 -13.71 12.72
C GLY A 29 10.52 -14.39 11.40
N GLU A 30 11.05 -15.58 11.17
CA GLU A 30 10.84 -16.36 9.94
C GLU A 30 9.37 -16.74 9.73
N GLU A 31 8.67 -17.19 10.78
CA GLU A 31 7.24 -17.47 10.73
C GLU A 31 6.47 -16.24 10.22
N GLY A 32 6.72 -15.08 10.83
CA GLY A 32 6.04 -13.85 10.50
C GLY A 32 6.31 -13.39 9.06
N GLN A 33 7.52 -13.55 8.56
CA GLN A 33 7.87 -13.24 7.17
C GLN A 33 7.07 -14.12 6.18
N LEU A 34 7.06 -15.43 6.40
CA LEU A 34 6.28 -16.37 5.57
C LEU A 34 4.78 -16.03 5.60
N ARG A 35 4.22 -15.70 6.77
CA ARG A 35 2.81 -15.33 6.89
C ARG A 35 2.47 -14.04 6.15
N ARG A 36 3.30 -12.99 6.26
CA ARG A 36 3.06 -11.74 5.54
C ARG A 36 3.15 -11.92 4.03
N GLN A 37 4.09 -12.71 3.53
CA GLN A 37 4.19 -13.05 2.11
C GLN A 37 2.96 -13.86 1.65
N ALA A 38 2.55 -14.87 2.41
CA ALA A 38 1.35 -15.66 2.10
C ALA A 38 0.08 -14.81 2.06
N LEU A 39 -0.11 -13.91 3.03
CA LEU A 39 -1.23 -12.97 3.06
C LEU A 39 -1.24 -12.06 1.83
N SER A 40 -0.07 -11.55 1.43
CA SER A 40 0.04 -10.68 0.25
C SER A 40 -0.36 -11.42 -1.03
N MET A 41 0.15 -12.63 -1.23
CA MET A 41 -0.13 -13.45 -2.42
C MET A 41 -1.56 -14.03 -2.42
N ALA A 42 -2.25 -14.02 -1.28
CA ALA A 42 -3.65 -14.43 -1.15
C ALA A 42 -4.66 -13.33 -1.58
N ILE A 43 -4.21 -12.11 -1.88
CA ILE A 43 -5.07 -10.98 -2.19
C ILE A 43 -5.15 -10.75 -3.69
N ASN A 44 -6.35 -10.95 -4.28
CA ASN A 44 -6.60 -10.63 -5.69
C ASN A 44 -6.88 -9.13 -5.86
N ARG A 45 -5.80 -8.34 -5.98
CA ARG A 45 -5.86 -6.88 -6.08
C ARG A 45 -6.61 -6.40 -7.31
N GLU A 46 -6.41 -7.06 -8.45
CA GLU A 46 -7.08 -6.71 -9.71
C GLU A 46 -8.60 -6.86 -9.59
N GLU A 47 -9.08 -8.01 -9.10
CA GLU A 47 -10.49 -8.25 -8.89
C GLU A 47 -11.11 -7.24 -7.94
N ILE A 48 -10.43 -6.92 -6.83
CA ILE A 48 -10.93 -5.97 -5.83
C ILE A 48 -10.99 -4.56 -6.41
N THR A 49 -9.95 -4.10 -7.12
CA THR A 49 -9.94 -2.75 -7.71
C THR A 49 -11.01 -2.60 -8.79
N GLU A 50 -11.31 -3.64 -9.53
CA GLU A 50 -12.36 -3.63 -10.54
C GLU A 50 -13.76 -3.71 -9.91
N THR A 51 -13.99 -4.66 -8.99
CA THR A 51 -15.35 -4.94 -8.47
C THR A 51 -15.79 -3.96 -7.39
N ILE A 52 -14.92 -3.58 -6.47
CA ILE A 52 -15.24 -2.69 -5.35
C ILE A 52 -15.10 -1.23 -5.75
N PHE A 53 -14.07 -0.90 -6.53
CA PHE A 53 -13.76 0.48 -6.88
C PHE A 53 -14.08 0.87 -8.32
N SER A 54 -14.62 -0.08 -9.13
CA SER A 54 -14.98 0.16 -10.53
C SER A 54 -13.82 0.77 -11.34
N GLY A 55 -12.59 0.29 -11.12
CA GLY A 55 -11.38 0.77 -11.80
C GLY A 55 -10.89 2.15 -11.36
N THR A 56 -11.37 2.69 -10.22
CA THR A 56 -10.87 3.98 -9.68
C THR A 56 -9.69 3.81 -8.70
N ARG A 57 -9.10 2.63 -8.71
CA ARG A 57 -7.85 2.29 -8.02
C ARG A 57 -6.99 1.49 -8.98
N THR A 58 -5.68 1.63 -8.84
CA THR A 58 -4.68 0.87 -9.60
C THR A 58 -3.96 -0.07 -8.66
N PRO A 59 -3.89 -1.40 -8.92
CA PRO A 59 -3.13 -2.32 -8.07
C PRO A 59 -1.70 -1.83 -7.82
N ALA A 60 -1.23 -1.94 -6.59
CA ALA A 60 0.12 -1.52 -6.25
C ALA A 60 1.16 -2.48 -6.85
N ALA A 61 2.22 -1.92 -7.39
CA ALA A 61 3.39 -2.63 -7.89
C ALA A 61 4.65 -2.34 -7.05
N ASP A 62 4.63 -1.24 -6.31
CA ASP A 62 5.68 -0.89 -5.34
C ASP A 62 5.11 -0.16 -4.12
N PHE A 63 5.98 0.25 -3.18
CA PHE A 63 5.61 0.96 -1.95
C PHE A 63 5.43 2.47 -2.12
N THR A 64 5.40 2.97 -3.36
CA THR A 64 5.34 4.42 -3.64
C THR A 64 4.13 4.80 -4.51
N SER A 65 4.31 5.38 -5.69
CA SER A 65 3.23 5.69 -6.62
C SER A 65 3.75 5.91 -8.03
N PRO A 66 3.03 5.49 -9.08
CA PRO A 66 3.43 5.66 -10.48
C PRO A 66 3.56 7.11 -10.95
N VAL A 67 3.08 8.09 -10.19
CA VAL A 67 3.27 9.52 -10.51
C VAL A 67 4.55 10.11 -9.91
N ILE A 68 5.35 9.30 -9.22
CA ILE A 68 6.60 9.71 -8.59
C ILE A 68 7.79 9.25 -9.43
N ALA A 69 8.73 10.16 -9.69
CA ALA A 69 9.96 9.80 -10.40
C ALA A 69 10.74 8.70 -9.69
N GLY A 70 11.14 7.67 -10.43
CA GLY A 70 11.82 6.50 -9.89
C GLY A 70 10.89 5.35 -9.46
N TRP A 71 9.56 5.50 -9.60
CA TRP A 71 8.64 4.38 -9.47
C TRP A 71 8.96 3.27 -10.48
N SER A 72 8.78 2.02 -10.07
CA SER A 72 8.95 0.85 -10.92
C SER A 72 7.88 -0.20 -10.63
N ASP A 73 7.41 -0.85 -11.67
CA ASP A 73 6.53 -2.03 -11.60
C ASP A 73 7.29 -3.37 -11.58
N SER A 74 8.62 -3.30 -11.48
CA SER A 74 9.51 -4.45 -11.59
C SER A 74 10.68 -4.39 -10.58
N VAL A 75 10.43 -3.81 -9.41
CA VAL A 75 11.40 -3.89 -8.30
C VAL A 75 11.57 -5.37 -7.91
N PRO A 76 12.81 -5.88 -7.80
CA PRO A 76 13.06 -7.26 -7.39
C PRO A 76 12.33 -7.61 -6.08
N GLY A 77 11.62 -8.74 -6.06
CA GLY A 77 10.77 -9.14 -4.93
C GLY A 77 9.32 -8.68 -5.01
N SER A 78 8.98 -7.80 -5.96
CA SER A 78 7.60 -7.28 -6.13
C SER A 78 6.61 -8.36 -6.55
N GLU A 79 7.05 -9.51 -7.04
CA GLU A 79 6.21 -10.68 -7.35
C GLU A 79 5.40 -11.17 -6.14
N VAL A 80 5.78 -10.81 -4.93
CA VAL A 80 5.00 -11.08 -3.72
C VAL A 80 3.65 -10.33 -3.69
N LEU A 81 3.45 -9.35 -4.57
CA LEU A 81 2.18 -8.66 -4.76
C LEU A 81 1.25 -9.36 -5.75
N ASP A 82 1.75 -10.32 -6.53
CA ASP A 82 0.95 -11.10 -7.47
C ASP A 82 -0.04 -11.99 -6.71
N TYR A 83 -1.24 -12.16 -7.27
CA TYR A 83 -2.20 -13.12 -6.73
C TYR A 83 -1.79 -14.52 -7.15
N ASP A 84 -1.21 -15.27 -6.23
CA ASP A 84 -0.83 -16.68 -6.41
C ASP A 84 -1.36 -17.51 -5.24
N PRO A 85 -2.59 -18.05 -5.35
CA PRO A 85 -3.20 -18.83 -4.28
C PRO A 85 -2.45 -20.10 -3.92
N GLU A 86 -1.75 -20.71 -4.87
CA GLU A 86 -1.00 -21.95 -4.59
C GLU A 86 0.28 -21.63 -3.81
N LYS A 87 1.03 -20.61 -4.22
CA LYS A 87 2.20 -20.16 -3.48
C LYS A 87 1.84 -19.61 -2.11
N ALA A 88 0.73 -18.89 -2.00
CA ALA A 88 0.21 -18.40 -0.71
C ALA A 88 -0.04 -19.56 0.27
N LYS A 89 -0.67 -20.65 -0.17
CA LYS A 89 -0.91 -21.86 0.65
C LYS A 89 0.38 -22.57 1.05
N GLU A 90 1.34 -22.66 0.12
CA GLU A 90 2.65 -23.24 0.39
C GLU A 90 3.37 -22.49 1.52
N LEU A 91 3.51 -21.16 1.39
CA LEU A 91 4.14 -20.30 2.40
C LEU A 91 3.40 -20.35 3.75
N TRP A 92 2.07 -20.39 3.71
CA TRP A 92 1.28 -20.52 4.94
C TRP A 92 1.52 -21.85 5.65
N ALA A 93 1.61 -22.96 4.89
CA ALA A 93 1.91 -24.27 5.44
C ALA A 93 3.35 -24.34 6.00
N GLU A 94 4.33 -23.68 5.36
CA GLU A 94 5.68 -23.57 5.89
C GLU A 94 5.68 -22.81 7.22
N ALA A 95 4.93 -21.72 7.33
CA ALA A 95 4.77 -20.98 8.59
C ALA A 95 4.10 -21.83 9.67
N ASP A 96 3.06 -22.61 9.34
CA ASP A 96 2.39 -23.54 10.26
C ASP A 96 3.32 -24.66 10.76
N ALA A 97 4.33 -25.05 9.98
CA ALA A 97 5.33 -26.00 10.41
C ALA A 97 6.26 -25.41 11.50
N ILE A 98 6.44 -24.09 11.54
CA ILE A 98 7.17 -23.39 12.60
C ILE A 98 6.29 -23.25 13.84
N SER A 99 5.07 -22.70 13.65
CA SER A 99 4.09 -22.49 14.72
C SER A 99 2.68 -22.56 14.12
N PRO A 100 1.84 -23.53 14.49
CA PRO A 100 0.50 -23.64 13.94
C PRO A 100 -0.34 -22.38 14.18
N TRP A 101 -1.06 -21.94 13.15
CA TRP A 101 -2.00 -20.84 13.27
C TRP A 101 -3.18 -21.22 14.15
N ASP A 102 -3.50 -20.38 15.14
CA ASP A 102 -4.56 -20.63 16.11
C ASP A 102 -5.55 -19.46 16.27
N GLY A 103 -5.51 -18.49 15.36
CA GLY A 103 -6.29 -17.26 15.48
C GLY A 103 -7.17 -16.94 14.27
N GLU A 104 -7.71 -15.74 14.32
CA GLU A 104 -8.38 -15.06 13.22
C GLU A 104 -7.51 -13.89 12.73
N PHE A 105 -7.36 -13.75 11.41
CA PHE A 105 -6.69 -12.59 10.85
C PHE A 105 -7.67 -11.41 10.78
N LYS A 106 -7.31 -10.27 11.38
CA LYS A 106 -8.16 -9.07 11.36
C LYS A 106 -7.43 -7.85 10.83
N ILE A 107 -8.18 -7.01 10.11
CA ILE A 107 -7.70 -5.70 9.64
C ILE A 107 -8.55 -4.63 10.33
N ALA A 108 -7.94 -3.91 11.27
CA ALA A 108 -8.57 -2.76 11.91
C ALA A 108 -8.72 -1.60 10.93
N TYR A 109 -9.89 -0.96 10.94
CA TYR A 109 -10.18 0.18 10.10
C TYR A 109 -11.17 1.14 10.76
N ASN A 110 -11.21 2.38 10.31
CA ASN A 110 -12.19 3.36 10.77
C ASN A 110 -13.42 3.37 9.84
N SER A 111 -14.60 3.22 10.42
CA SER A 111 -15.87 3.14 9.67
C SER A 111 -16.27 4.46 9.02
N ASP A 112 -15.85 5.61 9.57
CA ASP A 112 -16.08 6.93 8.99
C ASP A 112 -15.28 7.22 7.71
N GLY A 113 -14.33 6.35 7.35
CA GLY A 113 -13.47 6.48 6.16
C GLY A 113 -13.94 5.69 4.92
N GLY A 114 -15.06 4.96 5.00
CA GLY A 114 -15.57 4.17 3.87
C GLY A 114 -14.70 2.95 3.52
N HIS A 115 -14.10 2.31 4.52
CA HIS A 115 -13.18 1.20 4.33
C HIS A 115 -13.83 -0.18 4.37
N ASP A 116 -15.11 -0.28 4.79
CA ASP A 116 -15.81 -1.54 5.02
C ASP A 116 -15.73 -2.50 3.82
N ALA A 117 -16.15 -2.02 2.65
CA ALA A 117 -16.28 -2.87 1.47
C ALA A 117 -14.95 -3.49 1.00
N TRP A 118 -13.87 -2.71 1.01
CA TRP A 118 -12.59 -3.26 0.57
C TRP A 118 -11.93 -4.14 1.64
N VAL A 119 -12.11 -3.82 2.93
CA VAL A 119 -11.61 -4.67 4.02
C VAL A 119 -12.31 -6.02 3.98
N ASP A 120 -13.62 -6.05 3.77
CA ASP A 120 -14.38 -7.29 3.60
C ASP A 120 -13.89 -8.07 2.37
N ALA A 121 -13.65 -7.41 1.23
CA ALA A 121 -13.16 -8.06 0.02
C ALA A 121 -11.76 -8.66 0.21
N VAL A 122 -10.82 -7.93 0.83
CA VAL A 122 -9.47 -8.42 1.16
C VAL A 122 -9.56 -9.58 2.14
N SER A 123 -10.36 -9.47 3.20
CA SER A 123 -10.54 -10.53 4.19
C SER A 123 -11.12 -11.80 3.55
N ASN A 124 -12.11 -11.66 2.66
CA ASN A 124 -12.68 -12.79 1.92
C ASN A 124 -11.67 -13.43 0.96
N SER A 125 -10.83 -12.65 0.27
CA SER A 125 -9.76 -13.18 -0.56
C SER A 125 -8.77 -14.02 0.25
N ILE A 126 -8.33 -13.51 1.39
CA ILE A 126 -7.46 -14.23 2.34
C ILE A 126 -8.13 -15.51 2.85
N LYS A 127 -9.36 -15.41 3.36
CA LYS A 127 -10.15 -16.53 3.88
C LYS A 127 -10.31 -17.65 2.85
N ASN A 128 -10.72 -17.28 1.64
CA ASN A 128 -10.97 -18.24 0.55
C ASN A 128 -9.68 -18.91 0.07
N THR A 129 -8.56 -18.18 0.07
CA THR A 129 -7.28 -18.71 -0.39
C THR A 129 -6.62 -19.58 0.68
N LEU A 130 -6.49 -19.08 1.91
CA LEU A 130 -5.71 -19.75 2.96
C LEU A 130 -6.55 -20.69 3.84
N GLY A 131 -7.89 -20.61 3.78
CA GLY A 131 -8.77 -21.45 4.62
C GLY A 131 -8.76 -21.07 6.10
N ILE A 132 -8.37 -19.84 6.43
CA ILE A 132 -8.37 -19.29 7.78
C ILE A 132 -9.55 -18.36 7.98
N GLU A 133 -9.94 -18.10 9.23
CA GLU A 133 -10.88 -17.02 9.52
C GLU A 133 -10.18 -15.66 9.33
N ALA A 134 -10.84 -14.78 8.57
CA ALA A 134 -10.37 -13.43 8.32
C ALA A 134 -11.55 -12.46 8.25
N SER A 135 -11.43 -11.29 8.91
CA SER A 135 -12.49 -10.27 8.96
C SER A 135 -11.94 -8.86 9.20
N GLY A 136 -12.80 -7.86 9.07
CA GLY A 136 -12.52 -6.50 9.50
C GLY A 136 -12.71 -6.33 11.02
N ASP A 137 -12.01 -5.35 11.60
CA ASP A 137 -12.14 -4.90 12.98
C ASP A 137 -12.49 -3.41 12.99
N PRO A 138 -13.81 -3.05 12.97
CA PRO A 138 -14.23 -1.67 12.78
C PRO A 138 -14.07 -0.81 14.05
N TYR A 139 -13.48 0.36 13.88
CA TYR A 139 -13.45 1.44 14.87
C TYR A 139 -14.40 2.57 14.43
N PRO A 140 -15.14 3.20 15.32
CA PRO A 140 -16.13 4.21 14.92
C PRO A 140 -15.53 5.37 14.12
N THR A 141 -14.37 5.88 14.58
CA THR A 141 -13.69 7.03 13.94
C THR A 141 -12.21 6.76 13.67
N PHE A 142 -11.64 7.57 12.77
CA PHE A 142 -10.18 7.56 12.55
C PHE A 142 -9.40 7.88 13.83
N GLN A 143 -9.91 8.79 14.66
CA GLN A 143 -9.28 9.14 15.94
C GLN A 143 -9.20 7.94 16.90
N ASP A 144 -10.28 7.15 16.98
CA ASP A 144 -10.30 5.96 17.83
C ASP A 144 -9.24 4.94 17.40
N LEU A 145 -9.17 4.67 16.09
CA LEU A 145 -8.17 3.78 15.50
C LEU A 145 -6.73 4.31 15.74
N ARG A 146 -6.48 5.61 15.45
CA ARG A 146 -5.16 6.22 15.66
C ARG A 146 -4.70 6.18 17.11
N THR A 147 -5.61 6.34 18.06
CA THR A 147 -5.30 6.22 19.48
C THR A 147 -4.74 4.83 19.79
N LYS A 148 -5.39 3.76 19.29
CA LYS A 148 -4.94 2.38 19.49
C LYS A 148 -3.60 2.07 18.82
N ILE A 149 -3.37 2.64 17.64
CA ILE A 149 -2.08 2.48 16.95
C ILE A 149 -0.98 3.23 17.69
N ASN A 150 -1.23 4.47 18.11
CA ASN A 150 -0.23 5.32 18.75
C ASN A 150 0.20 4.81 20.13
N ASP A 151 -0.73 4.29 20.92
CA ASP A 151 -0.44 3.72 22.24
C ASP A 151 -0.01 2.24 22.20
N ARG A 152 0.12 1.68 20.99
CA ARG A 152 0.51 0.28 20.77
C ARG A 152 -0.44 -0.75 21.42
N SER A 153 -1.70 -0.37 21.63
CA SER A 153 -2.74 -1.28 22.12
C SER A 153 -3.52 -1.97 20.99
N ILE A 154 -3.17 -1.72 19.74
CA ILE A 154 -3.70 -2.46 18.60
C ILE A 154 -3.23 -3.92 18.65
N THR A 155 -4.16 -4.85 18.45
CA THR A 155 -3.89 -6.30 18.52
C THR A 155 -4.08 -7.00 17.17
N THR A 156 -4.30 -6.24 16.11
CA THR A 156 -4.58 -6.73 14.75
C THR A 156 -3.73 -5.97 13.74
N ALA A 157 -3.71 -6.43 12.50
CA ALA A 157 -3.28 -5.58 11.40
C ALA A 157 -4.17 -4.32 11.32
N ALA A 158 -3.64 -3.24 10.80
CA ALA A 158 -4.38 -1.98 10.70
C ALA A 158 -4.29 -1.37 9.31
N ARG A 159 -5.42 -0.88 8.79
CA ARG A 159 -5.41 -0.16 7.53
C ARG A 159 -4.45 1.03 7.62
N SER A 160 -3.71 1.28 6.56
CA SER A 160 -2.79 2.40 6.42
C SER A 160 -2.98 3.07 5.06
N GLY A 161 -2.70 4.34 4.98
CA GLY A 161 -2.70 5.10 3.74
C GLY A 161 -1.71 6.24 3.85
N TRP A 162 -1.08 6.59 2.73
CA TRP A 162 -0.16 7.70 2.64
C TRP A 162 -0.44 8.54 1.41
N GLN A 163 -0.58 9.83 1.60
CA GLN A 163 -0.59 10.81 0.53
C GLN A 163 0.74 11.56 0.56
N ALA A 164 1.40 11.67 -0.59
CA ALA A 164 2.68 12.34 -0.66
C ALA A 164 2.60 13.83 -0.27
N ASP A 165 3.53 14.27 0.56
CA ASP A 165 3.75 15.68 0.89
C ASP A 165 4.55 16.38 -0.22
N TYR A 166 5.41 15.63 -0.92
CA TYR A 166 6.20 16.06 -2.06
C TYR A 166 6.50 14.87 -2.98
N PRO A 167 6.80 15.09 -4.27
CA PRO A 167 6.94 14.03 -5.27
C PRO A 167 8.32 13.35 -5.22
N GLY A 168 8.59 12.57 -4.18
CA GLY A 168 9.84 11.85 -3.99
C GLY A 168 9.63 10.48 -3.34
N LEU A 169 10.43 9.49 -3.75
CA LEU A 169 10.38 8.12 -3.21
C LEU A 169 10.58 8.09 -1.70
N TYR A 170 11.51 8.90 -1.18
CA TYR A 170 11.78 8.98 0.27
C TYR A 170 10.53 9.29 1.08
N ASN A 171 9.61 10.13 0.56
CA ASN A 171 8.40 10.51 1.31
C ASN A 171 7.51 9.31 1.65
N PHE A 172 7.53 8.27 0.82
CA PHE A 172 6.82 7.01 1.07
C PHE A 172 7.63 6.01 1.91
N LEU A 173 8.95 6.07 1.87
CA LEU A 173 9.82 5.05 2.45
C LEU A 173 10.30 5.42 3.85
N GLY A 174 10.98 6.56 3.98
CA GLY A 174 11.60 6.97 5.25
C GLY A 174 10.60 7.16 6.38
N PRO A 175 9.58 8.02 6.24
CA PRO A 175 8.61 8.29 7.30
C PRO A 175 7.80 7.08 7.75
N LEU A 176 7.56 6.10 6.84
CA LEU A 176 6.70 4.95 7.11
C LEU A 176 7.46 3.73 7.63
N TYR A 177 8.73 3.55 7.24
CA TYR A 177 9.42 2.28 7.50
C TYR A 177 10.79 2.41 8.15
N ALA A 178 11.43 3.59 8.19
CA ALA A 178 12.69 3.74 8.89
C ALA A 178 12.52 3.52 10.41
N THR A 179 13.51 2.91 11.02
CA THR A 179 13.49 2.60 12.46
C THR A 179 13.21 3.86 13.28
N GLY A 180 12.15 3.83 14.09
CA GLY A 180 11.75 4.94 14.96
C GLY A 180 11.12 6.13 14.23
N ALA A 181 10.81 6.03 12.94
CA ALA A 181 10.13 7.08 12.20
C ALA A 181 8.69 7.30 12.70
N GLY A 182 8.23 8.55 12.62
CA GLY A 182 6.98 8.98 13.26
C GLY A 182 5.70 8.32 12.73
N SER A 183 5.72 7.80 11.51
CA SER A 183 4.60 7.09 10.90
C SER A 183 4.87 5.59 10.71
N ASN A 184 5.92 5.06 11.33
CA ASN A 184 6.22 3.63 11.36
C ASN A 184 5.33 2.94 12.40
N ASP A 185 4.09 2.69 12.04
CA ASP A 185 3.05 2.19 12.94
C ASP A 185 3.26 0.72 13.37
N GLY A 186 4.02 -0.04 12.59
CA GLY A 186 4.32 -1.45 12.85
C GLY A 186 5.58 -1.68 13.68
N ASP A 187 6.26 -0.63 14.09
CA ASP A 187 7.57 -0.68 14.76
C ASP A 187 8.61 -1.51 13.98
N TYR A 188 8.50 -1.47 12.64
CA TYR A 188 9.47 -2.13 11.76
C TYR A 188 10.88 -1.59 12.00
N SER A 189 11.86 -2.48 12.00
CA SER A 189 13.27 -2.13 12.17
C SER A 189 14.14 -3.10 11.40
N ASN A 190 14.86 -2.59 10.42
CA ASN A 190 15.85 -3.33 9.65
C ASN A 190 17.04 -2.42 9.34
N PRO A 191 18.24 -2.73 9.89
CA PRO A 191 19.43 -1.90 9.66
C PRO A 191 19.83 -1.75 8.20
N GLU A 192 19.62 -2.78 7.36
CA GLU A 192 19.92 -2.72 5.92
C GLU A 192 19.02 -1.70 5.23
N PHE A 193 17.71 -1.72 5.53
CA PHE A 193 16.78 -0.71 5.04
C PHE A 193 17.18 0.70 5.49
N ASP A 194 17.48 0.89 6.78
CA ASP A 194 17.87 2.18 7.33
C ASP A 194 19.13 2.74 6.67
N ASP A 195 20.13 1.88 6.40
CA ASP A 195 21.37 2.28 5.76
C ASP A 195 21.15 2.67 4.29
N LEU A 196 20.30 1.96 3.55
CA LEU A 196 19.91 2.30 2.18
C LEU A 196 19.15 3.64 2.12
N ILE A 197 18.23 3.88 3.07
CA ILE A 197 17.55 5.18 3.19
C ILE A 197 18.53 6.31 3.45
N LYS A 198 19.50 6.13 4.35
CA LYS A 198 20.55 7.12 4.61
C LYS A 198 21.45 7.36 3.40
N ALA A 199 21.82 6.30 2.67
CA ALA A 199 22.58 6.41 1.45
C ALA A 199 21.83 7.26 0.42
N GLY A 200 20.55 6.93 0.14
CA GLY A 200 19.72 7.66 -0.81
C GLY A 200 19.59 9.14 -0.49
N ILE A 201 19.27 9.52 0.76
CA ILE A 201 19.13 10.95 1.11
C ILE A 201 20.44 11.71 1.13
N SER A 202 21.57 11.02 1.21
CA SER A 202 22.90 11.62 1.25
C SER A 202 23.56 11.70 -0.13
N ASN A 203 23.02 11.01 -1.12
CA ASN A 203 23.59 10.95 -2.45
C ASN A 203 23.27 12.25 -3.22
N PRO A 204 24.27 12.95 -3.78
CA PRO A 204 24.03 14.16 -4.57
C PRO A 204 23.51 13.90 -5.99
N ASP A 205 23.62 12.66 -6.47
CA ASP A 205 23.17 12.24 -7.79
C ASP A 205 21.77 11.65 -7.71
N ALA A 206 20.84 12.17 -8.52
CA ALA A 206 19.43 11.80 -8.47
C ALA A 206 19.17 10.35 -8.92
N ASP A 207 19.92 9.87 -9.92
CA ASP A 207 19.75 8.49 -10.42
C ASP A 207 20.27 7.49 -9.38
N ALA A 208 21.39 7.82 -8.73
CA ALA A 208 21.91 7.01 -7.65
C ALA A 208 21.01 7.02 -6.40
N GLN A 209 20.34 8.14 -6.09
CA GLN A 209 19.27 8.16 -5.06
C GLN A 209 18.15 7.17 -5.38
N ILE A 210 17.66 7.18 -6.63
CA ILE A 210 16.60 6.27 -7.08
C ILE A 210 17.07 4.81 -6.94
N GLU A 211 18.30 4.49 -7.27
CA GLU A 211 18.87 3.15 -7.11
C GLU A 211 18.90 2.71 -5.65
N ASP A 212 19.36 3.59 -4.73
CA ASP A 212 19.39 3.29 -3.30
C ASP A 212 17.97 3.06 -2.74
N PHE A 213 16.99 3.90 -3.14
CA PHE A 213 15.60 3.72 -2.73
C PHE A 213 14.94 2.50 -3.35
N SER A 214 15.30 2.11 -4.58
CA SER A 214 14.85 0.86 -5.19
C SER A 214 15.35 -0.35 -4.40
N LYS A 215 16.64 -0.38 -4.03
CA LYS A 215 17.20 -1.42 -3.16
C LYS A 215 16.53 -1.46 -1.78
N ALA A 216 16.18 -0.29 -1.22
CA ALA A 216 15.42 -0.23 0.03
C ALA A 216 14.04 -0.88 -0.13
N GLN A 217 13.38 -0.73 -1.28
CA GLN A 217 12.12 -1.41 -1.55
C GLN A 217 12.29 -2.94 -1.69
N GLU A 218 13.41 -3.43 -2.24
CA GLU A 218 13.71 -4.88 -2.25
C GLU A 218 13.70 -5.47 -0.84
N VAL A 219 14.29 -4.76 0.14
CA VAL A 219 14.23 -5.18 1.55
C VAL A 219 12.80 -5.18 2.07
N LEU A 220 12.00 -4.16 1.73
CA LEU A 220 10.59 -4.10 2.14
C LEU A 220 9.76 -5.23 1.53
N PHE A 221 10.04 -5.66 0.30
CA PHE A 221 9.35 -6.81 -0.33
C PHE A 221 9.69 -8.14 0.34
N GLN A 222 10.90 -8.28 0.87
CA GLN A 222 11.26 -9.46 1.66
C GLN A 222 10.54 -9.48 3.00
N ASP A 223 10.50 -8.34 3.69
CA ASP A 223 10.00 -8.24 5.07
C ASP A 223 8.49 -7.97 5.18
N LEU A 224 7.91 -7.28 4.20
CA LEU A 224 6.51 -6.86 4.15
C LEU A 224 5.97 -6.30 5.49
N PRO A 225 6.54 -5.21 6.03
CA PRO A 225 6.03 -4.59 7.25
C PRO A 225 4.62 -4.02 7.07
N ALA A 226 4.28 -3.72 5.83
CA ALA A 226 2.93 -3.41 5.36
C ALA A 226 2.67 -4.17 4.06
N ILE A 227 1.42 -4.47 3.79
CA ILE A 227 0.99 -5.11 2.56
C ILE A 227 0.47 -4.04 1.60
N PRO A 228 1.20 -3.73 0.52
CA PRO A 228 0.73 -2.84 -0.54
C PRO A 228 -0.56 -3.35 -1.18
N LEU A 229 -1.55 -2.48 -1.36
CA LEU A 229 -2.84 -2.84 -1.94
C LEU A 229 -3.03 -2.17 -3.31
N TRP A 230 -3.15 -0.86 -3.33
CA TRP A 230 -3.39 -0.08 -4.56
C TRP A 230 -3.01 1.39 -4.39
N TYR A 231 -2.94 2.07 -5.51
CA TYR A 231 -2.90 3.52 -5.57
C TYR A 231 -4.31 4.06 -5.80
N SER A 232 -4.68 5.13 -5.10
CA SER A 232 -5.91 5.84 -5.42
C SER A 232 -5.77 6.59 -6.73
N ASN A 233 -6.82 6.61 -7.54
CA ASN A 233 -6.83 7.42 -8.75
C ASN A 233 -7.45 8.79 -8.47
N VAL A 234 -6.93 9.83 -9.11
CA VAL A 234 -7.67 11.06 -9.27
C VAL A 234 -8.77 10.81 -10.30
N THR A 235 -9.99 11.14 -9.92
CA THR A 235 -11.17 10.97 -10.79
C THR A 235 -11.88 12.30 -10.96
N GLY A 236 -12.38 12.56 -12.17
CA GLY A 236 -13.06 13.81 -12.47
C GLY A 236 -13.48 13.93 -13.93
N GLY A 237 -13.73 15.11 -14.34
CA GLY A 237 -14.05 15.43 -15.72
C GLY A 237 -14.04 16.92 -15.96
N PHE A 238 -14.03 17.31 -17.22
CA PHE A 238 -13.99 18.71 -17.62
C PHE A 238 -15.02 19.04 -18.70
N SER A 239 -15.30 20.34 -18.86
CA SER A 239 -16.23 20.86 -19.83
C SER A 239 -15.72 20.69 -21.27
N GLU A 240 -16.61 20.54 -22.23
CA GLU A 240 -16.29 20.60 -23.67
C GLU A 240 -15.78 21.98 -24.13
N ASN A 241 -15.89 22.99 -23.28
CA ASN A 241 -15.45 24.35 -23.57
C ASN A 241 -13.98 24.60 -23.20
N VAL A 242 -13.25 23.60 -22.73
CA VAL A 242 -11.83 23.70 -22.33
C VAL A 242 -11.02 22.55 -22.89
N ASP A 243 -9.75 22.85 -23.18
CA ASP A 243 -8.72 21.93 -23.65
C ASP A 243 -7.51 21.94 -22.70
N ASN A 244 -6.57 21.03 -22.91
CA ASN A 244 -5.30 20.91 -22.18
C ASN A 244 -5.48 20.69 -20.67
N VAL A 245 -6.49 19.93 -20.28
CA VAL A 245 -6.73 19.61 -18.87
C VAL A 245 -5.87 18.43 -18.45
N THR A 246 -4.83 18.72 -17.68
CA THR A 246 -3.92 17.72 -17.08
C THR A 246 -3.90 17.88 -15.57
N PHE A 247 -3.55 16.80 -14.86
CA PHE A 247 -3.46 16.79 -13.40
C PHE A 247 -2.01 16.57 -12.98
N GLY A 248 -1.55 17.37 -12.01
CA GLY A 248 -0.26 17.21 -11.38
C GLY A 248 -0.19 15.98 -10.47
N TRP A 249 1.00 15.66 -10.00
CA TRP A 249 1.26 14.57 -9.05
C TRP A 249 0.39 14.65 -7.78
N ASN A 250 0.04 15.86 -7.36
CA ASN A 250 -0.80 16.15 -6.18
C ASN A 250 -2.31 16.08 -6.46
N SER A 251 -2.72 15.55 -7.61
CA SER A 251 -4.11 15.45 -8.05
C SER A 251 -4.83 16.79 -8.30
N VAL A 252 -4.07 17.88 -8.42
CA VAL A 252 -4.59 19.21 -8.73
C VAL A 252 -4.48 19.48 -10.23
N PRO A 253 -5.53 19.98 -10.91
CA PRO A 253 -5.42 20.37 -12.30
C PRO A 253 -4.33 21.43 -12.50
N LEU A 254 -3.57 21.32 -13.57
CA LEU A 254 -2.58 22.32 -13.95
C LEU A 254 -3.30 23.51 -14.64
N TYR A 255 -3.94 24.33 -13.83
CA TYR A 255 -4.82 25.41 -14.30
C TYR A 255 -4.17 26.38 -15.29
N TYR A 256 -2.86 26.55 -15.21
CA TYR A 256 -2.10 27.43 -16.12
C TYR A 256 -1.94 26.87 -17.54
N GLU A 257 -2.21 25.57 -17.73
CA GLU A 257 -2.19 24.91 -19.05
C GLU A 257 -3.57 24.91 -19.72
N ILE A 258 -4.64 25.09 -18.94
CA ILE A 258 -6.00 24.98 -19.43
C ILE A 258 -6.30 26.17 -20.34
N THR A 259 -6.77 25.87 -21.55
CA THR A 259 -7.19 26.86 -22.56
C THR A 259 -8.67 26.69 -22.86
N LYS A 260 -9.25 27.69 -23.52
CA LYS A 260 -10.59 27.54 -24.12
C LYS A 260 -10.51 26.64 -25.34
N ALA A 261 -11.52 25.80 -25.51
CA ALA A 261 -11.61 24.93 -26.66
C ALA A 261 -11.68 25.74 -27.96
N GLY A 262 -10.79 25.41 -28.91
CA GLY A 262 -10.75 26.05 -30.24
C GLY A 262 -10.00 27.40 -30.31
N GLU A 263 -9.23 27.76 -29.30
CA GLU A 263 -8.27 28.89 -29.34
C GLU A 263 -6.86 28.45 -29.69
#